data_f09ae24dbd465fbe02febaf7000db709
#
_entry.id   f09ae24dbd465fbe02febaf7000db709
#
_cell.length_a   1.000
_cell.length_b   1.000
_cell.length_c   1.000
_cell.angle_alpha   90.00
_cell.angle_beta   90.00
_cell.angle_gamma   90.00
#
_symmetry.space_group_name_H-M   'P 1'
#
loop_
_entity.id
_entity.type
_entity.pdbx_description
1 polymer ?
#
loop_
_entity_poly.entity_id
_entity_poly.type
_entity_poly.pdbx_seq_one_letter_code
_entity_poly.pdbx_strand_id
1 'polypeptide(L)'
;MKIKVFTLFPEMLRPMLSESILGRAVSAGLISVDLIDIRDYTLDRHRRTDDYPFGGGAGMVMSAQPILDAFAANLPEDFRGRRVYLSPRGRRLDQRIVEELAKEDELALLCGHYEGVDQRALDAVIDEELSIGDYVLTGGELGALVVIDAVARLVPGVLGSEESPEDESFTTGLLEYPQYTRPAEFRGAKVPDVLLGGSHADIAAWRREQSLALTLERRPELLETAPLTDADRALLARLKRAREVEARLDAAGAGYERLEMRLADRWPKEWLNAFVPEENRKAARKQCVSGRRHVGFLWQAFTMGFIPQYEQGDAARNAWRVSAPEKALLYLPEDGLLYRIAGGTGPDFGAFILADEGLTRTFVRASRPGEGPWFAKISK
;
A
#
# COMPACT_ATOMS: atom_id res chain seq x y z
N MET A 1 26.76 14.06 2.04
CA MET A 1 26.06 14.71 0.92
C MET A 1 25.96 16.21 1.15
N LYS A 2 26.19 17.04 0.12
CA LYS A 2 26.03 18.49 0.21
C LYS A 2 24.86 18.95 -0.66
N ILE A 3 24.01 19.83 -0.13
CA ILE A 3 22.85 20.36 -0.84
C ILE A 3 22.90 21.88 -0.79
N LYS A 4 22.79 22.52 -1.93
CA LYS A 4 22.69 23.98 -2.05
C LYS A 4 21.30 24.34 -2.56
N VAL A 5 20.62 25.23 -1.83
CA VAL A 5 19.27 25.66 -2.18
C VAL A 5 19.27 27.14 -2.54
N PHE A 6 18.99 27.42 -3.78
CA PHE A 6 18.87 28.78 -4.32
C PHE A 6 17.41 29.21 -4.21
N THR A 7 17.12 30.20 -3.40
CA THR A 7 15.76 30.62 -3.06
C THR A 7 15.68 32.15 -2.83
N LEU A 8 14.49 32.71 -2.88
CA LEU A 8 14.19 34.08 -2.44
C LEU A 8 13.81 34.13 -0.94
N PHE A 9 13.57 32.96 -0.30
CA PHE A 9 13.03 32.87 1.06
C PHE A 9 13.75 31.83 1.89
N PRO A 10 15.04 31.99 2.19
CA PRO A 10 15.84 31.00 2.96
C PRO A 10 15.24 30.72 4.34
N GLU A 11 14.59 31.71 4.96
CA GLU A 11 13.98 31.55 6.28
C GLU A 11 12.75 30.65 6.30
N MET A 12 12.15 30.31 5.14
CA MET A 12 11.10 29.29 5.06
C MET A 12 11.63 27.88 5.26
N LEU A 13 12.89 27.61 4.92
CA LEU A 13 13.50 26.28 4.99
C LEU A 13 14.22 26.04 6.32
N ARG A 14 14.84 27.07 6.89
CA ARG A 14 15.72 26.96 8.07
C ARG A 14 15.12 26.19 9.24
N PRO A 15 13.87 26.43 9.69
CA PRO A 15 13.28 25.72 10.81
C PRO A 15 13.19 24.20 10.58
N MET A 16 12.78 23.78 9.38
CA MET A 16 12.64 22.35 9.05
C MET A 16 14.00 21.64 9.02
N LEU A 17 15.06 22.34 8.60
CA LEU A 17 16.42 21.80 8.51
C LEU A 17 17.12 21.72 9.88
N SER A 18 16.59 22.37 10.91
CA SER A 18 17.17 22.37 12.27
C SER A 18 16.50 21.39 13.22
N GLU A 19 15.39 20.76 12.82
CA GLU A 19 14.57 19.92 13.69
C GLU A 19 14.59 18.44 13.29
N SER A 20 14.21 17.56 14.25
CA SER A 20 13.97 16.14 14.06
C SER A 20 15.16 15.39 13.45
N ILE A 21 14.91 14.51 12.48
CA ILE A 21 15.92 13.67 11.81
C ILE A 21 16.86 14.53 10.97
N LEU A 22 16.32 15.48 10.20
CA LEU A 22 17.13 16.37 9.37
C LEU A 22 18.10 17.21 10.20
N GLY A 23 17.63 17.83 11.28
CA GLY A 23 18.46 18.62 12.17
C GLY A 23 19.58 17.80 12.81
N ARG A 24 19.32 16.55 13.18
CA ARG A 24 20.36 15.63 13.68
C ARG A 24 21.36 15.27 12.60
N ALA A 25 20.90 14.98 11.38
CA ALA A 25 21.77 14.65 10.25
C ALA A 25 22.71 15.80 9.88
N VAL A 26 22.20 17.04 9.87
CA VAL A 26 22.99 18.26 9.65
C VAL A 26 23.98 18.44 10.78
N SER A 27 23.56 18.35 12.04
CA SER A 27 24.44 18.51 13.22
C SER A 27 25.54 17.46 13.29
N ALA A 28 25.26 16.22 12.82
CA ALA A 28 26.25 15.15 12.74
C ALA A 28 27.16 15.25 11.50
N GLY A 29 26.94 16.21 10.61
CA GLY A 29 27.71 16.37 9.38
C GLY A 29 27.50 15.32 8.32
N LEU A 30 26.41 14.51 8.43
CA LEU A 30 26.04 13.52 7.44
C LEU A 30 25.51 14.17 6.15
N ILE A 31 24.77 15.27 6.31
CA ILE A 31 24.35 16.16 5.23
C ILE A 31 24.72 17.59 5.58
N SER A 32 24.95 18.42 4.56
CA SER A 32 25.04 19.89 4.73
C SER A 32 24.03 20.53 3.79
N VAL A 33 23.33 21.55 4.26
CA VAL A 33 22.36 22.30 3.45
C VAL A 33 22.71 23.78 3.56
N ASP A 34 23.18 24.34 2.43
CA ASP A 34 23.48 25.75 2.29
C ASP A 34 22.30 26.46 1.64
N LEU A 35 21.74 27.45 2.32
CA LEU A 35 20.65 28.27 1.82
C LEU A 35 21.22 29.56 1.21
N ILE A 36 21.05 29.74 -0.09
CA ILE A 36 21.58 30.87 -0.87
C ILE A 36 20.40 31.80 -1.22
N ASP A 37 20.43 33.03 -0.67
CA ASP A 37 19.46 34.06 -1.04
C ASP A 37 19.86 34.66 -2.40
N ILE A 38 19.05 34.39 -3.41
CA ILE A 38 19.24 34.91 -4.79
C ILE A 38 19.25 36.45 -4.80
N ARG A 39 18.59 37.11 -3.83
CA ARG A 39 18.56 38.57 -3.72
C ARG A 39 19.93 39.18 -3.44
N ASP A 40 20.88 38.43 -2.91
CA ASP A 40 22.26 38.93 -2.65
C ASP A 40 23.08 39.07 -3.94
N TYR A 41 22.61 38.53 -5.05
CA TYR A 41 23.29 38.52 -6.35
C TYR A 41 22.64 39.42 -7.39
N THR A 42 21.57 40.15 -7.06
CA THR A 42 21.00 41.14 -7.97
C THR A 42 21.84 42.42 -8.03
N LEU A 43 21.90 42.97 -9.24
CA LEU A 43 22.53 44.27 -9.48
C LEU A 43 21.59 45.47 -9.19
N ASP A 44 20.30 45.18 -8.94
CA ASP A 44 19.34 46.22 -8.58
C ASP A 44 19.55 46.74 -7.17
N ARG A 45 19.63 48.06 -7.04
CA ARG A 45 19.86 48.72 -5.71
C ARG A 45 18.76 48.45 -4.67
N HIS A 46 17.57 48.05 -5.13
CA HIS A 46 16.42 47.70 -4.29
C HIS A 46 16.28 46.18 -4.10
N ARG A 47 17.27 45.39 -4.52
CA ARG A 47 17.32 43.94 -4.43
C ARG A 47 16.14 43.26 -5.16
N ARG A 48 15.65 43.86 -6.26
CA ARG A 48 14.63 43.24 -7.10
C ARG A 48 15.24 42.09 -7.91
N THR A 49 14.53 41.00 -8.00
CA THR A 49 14.93 39.76 -8.67
C THR A 49 13.93 39.32 -9.73
N ASP A 50 12.95 40.15 -10.02
CA ASP A 50 11.80 39.85 -10.88
C ASP A 50 11.48 41.05 -11.77
N ASP A 51 10.84 40.76 -12.92
CA ASP A 51 10.36 41.79 -13.89
C ASP A 51 9.11 41.26 -14.59
N TYR A 52 8.46 42.16 -15.35
CA TYR A 52 7.28 41.81 -16.16
C TYR A 52 7.61 40.81 -17.27
N PRO A 53 6.71 39.83 -17.53
CA PRO A 53 6.93 38.87 -18.62
C PRO A 53 6.86 39.54 -19.99
N PHE A 54 7.74 39.17 -20.91
CA PHE A 54 7.57 39.50 -22.31
C PHE A 54 6.29 38.86 -22.87
N GLY A 55 5.59 39.56 -23.70
CA GLY A 55 4.29 39.13 -24.23
C GLY A 55 3.10 39.54 -23.38
N GLY A 56 3.34 40.17 -22.22
CA GLY A 56 2.29 40.57 -21.28
C GLY A 56 1.78 39.43 -20.45
N GLY A 57 0.81 39.72 -19.62
CA GLY A 57 0.22 38.75 -18.64
C GLY A 57 0.21 39.33 -17.25
N ALA A 58 -0.43 38.60 -16.34
CA ALA A 58 -0.42 38.91 -14.90
C ALA A 58 0.86 38.38 -14.23
N GLY A 59 1.27 39.03 -13.15
CA GLY A 59 2.38 38.55 -12.35
C GLY A 59 3.76 39.01 -12.85
N MET A 60 4.80 38.41 -12.29
CA MET A 60 6.21 38.73 -12.50
C MET A 60 6.96 37.43 -12.82
N VAL A 61 8.15 37.54 -13.39
CA VAL A 61 9.04 36.41 -13.70
C VAL A 61 10.39 36.67 -13.05
N MET A 62 10.97 35.67 -12.41
CA MET A 62 12.32 35.77 -11.85
C MET A 62 13.35 36.05 -12.96
N SER A 63 14.13 37.07 -12.77
CA SER A 63 15.14 37.54 -13.73
C SER A 63 16.31 36.57 -13.83
N ALA A 64 16.89 36.41 -15.01
CA ALA A 64 18.00 35.51 -15.26
C ALA A 64 19.29 35.92 -14.51
N GLN A 65 19.63 37.23 -14.51
CA GLN A 65 20.92 37.72 -14.01
C GLN A 65 21.19 37.28 -12.57
N PRO A 66 20.32 37.53 -11.54
CA PRO A 66 20.65 37.17 -10.17
C PRO A 66 20.76 35.66 -9.96
N ILE A 67 20.03 34.85 -10.73
CA ILE A 67 20.11 33.39 -10.67
C ILE A 67 21.46 32.92 -11.21
N LEU A 68 21.86 33.38 -12.38
CA LEU A 68 23.12 32.98 -13.00
C LEU A 68 24.32 33.38 -12.13
N ASP A 69 24.32 34.60 -11.58
CA ASP A 69 25.37 35.07 -10.70
C ASP A 69 25.42 34.32 -9.36
N ALA A 70 24.25 33.97 -8.80
CA ALA A 70 24.17 33.11 -7.62
C ALA A 70 24.77 31.73 -7.88
N PHE A 71 24.42 31.09 -8.98
CA PHE A 71 25.00 29.80 -9.36
C PHE A 71 26.50 29.89 -9.58
N ALA A 72 26.97 30.86 -10.37
CA ALA A 72 28.40 31.07 -10.63
C ALA A 72 29.23 31.34 -9.35
N ALA A 73 28.67 32.06 -8.38
CA ALA A 73 29.35 32.37 -7.13
C ALA A 73 29.41 31.19 -6.14
N ASN A 74 28.45 30.25 -6.23
CA ASN A 74 28.29 29.19 -5.23
C ASN A 74 28.61 27.80 -5.72
N LEU A 75 28.64 27.57 -7.03
CA LEU A 75 29.04 26.29 -7.60
C LEU A 75 30.42 26.44 -8.27
N PRO A 76 31.35 25.49 -8.04
CA PRO A 76 32.61 25.50 -8.75
C PRO A 76 32.40 25.24 -10.26
N GLU A 77 33.36 25.66 -11.11
CA GLU A 77 33.28 25.46 -12.56
C GLU A 77 33.18 23.98 -12.95
N ASP A 78 33.78 23.11 -12.14
CA ASP A 78 33.76 21.65 -12.31
C ASP A 78 32.67 20.94 -11.48
N PHE A 79 31.63 21.67 -11.08
CA PHE A 79 30.50 21.08 -10.35
C PHE A 79 29.89 19.91 -11.12
N ARG A 80 29.87 18.74 -10.47
CA ARG A 80 29.39 17.49 -11.08
C ARG A 80 28.09 16.98 -10.47
N GLY A 81 27.60 17.64 -9.41
CA GLY A 81 26.31 17.34 -8.80
C GLY A 81 25.15 17.71 -9.73
N ARG A 82 23.97 17.29 -9.39
CA ARG A 82 22.77 17.53 -10.20
C ARG A 82 22.12 18.88 -9.85
N ARG A 83 21.80 19.67 -10.88
CA ARG A 83 21.15 20.98 -10.74
C ARG A 83 19.69 20.86 -11.13
N VAL A 84 18.82 21.00 -10.13
CA VAL A 84 17.39 20.66 -10.22
C VAL A 84 16.57 21.93 -10.00
N TYR A 85 15.64 22.19 -10.90
CA TYR A 85 14.61 23.22 -10.72
C TYR A 85 13.27 22.56 -10.27
N LEU A 86 12.71 23.08 -9.16
CA LEU A 86 11.43 22.64 -8.64
C LEU A 86 10.28 23.30 -9.39
N SER A 87 9.59 22.54 -10.21
CA SER A 87 8.59 23.07 -11.16
C SER A 87 7.46 22.05 -11.36
N PRO A 88 6.19 22.48 -11.46
CA PRO A 88 5.09 21.59 -11.80
C PRO A 88 5.20 20.96 -13.20
N ARG A 89 6.05 21.50 -14.08
CA ARG A 89 6.31 20.97 -15.44
C ARG A 89 7.31 19.82 -15.43
N GLY A 90 8.03 19.62 -14.32
CA GLY A 90 9.11 18.65 -14.21
C GLY A 90 8.65 17.20 -14.18
N ARG A 91 9.61 16.29 -14.28
CA ARG A 91 9.40 14.85 -14.05
C ARG A 91 8.87 14.65 -12.62
N ARG A 92 7.79 13.88 -12.47
CA ARG A 92 7.18 13.66 -11.15
C ARG A 92 8.11 12.81 -10.26
N LEU A 93 8.44 13.35 -9.10
CA LEU A 93 9.27 12.70 -8.09
C LEU A 93 8.62 11.41 -7.60
N ASP A 94 9.36 10.33 -7.66
CA ASP A 94 9.05 9.03 -7.08
C ASP A 94 10.27 8.48 -6.33
N GLN A 95 10.11 7.35 -5.64
CA GLN A 95 11.20 6.76 -4.84
C GLN A 95 12.43 6.44 -5.68
N ARG A 96 12.27 6.02 -6.94
CA ARG A 96 13.39 5.73 -7.84
C ARG A 96 14.21 6.97 -8.16
N ILE A 97 13.55 8.11 -8.39
CA ILE A 97 14.26 9.38 -8.60
C ILE A 97 14.98 9.81 -7.32
N VAL A 98 14.35 9.61 -6.15
CA VAL A 98 15.00 9.88 -4.87
C VAL A 98 16.26 9.03 -4.69
N GLU A 99 16.23 7.75 -5.05
CA GLU A 99 17.39 6.85 -5.04
C GLU A 99 18.46 7.26 -6.06
N GLU A 100 18.08 7.80 -7.21
CA GLU A 100 19.02 8.39 -8.18
C GLU A 100 19.73 9.61 -7.58
N LEU A 101 18.97 10.54 -6.98
CA LEU A 101 19.51 11.74 -6.35
C LEU A 101 20.37 11.43 -5.12
N ALA A 102 20.02 10.41 -4.35
CA ALA A 102 20.78 10.00 -3.18
C ALA A 102 22.19 9.48 -3.48
N LYS A 103 22.47 9.10 -4.74
CA LYS A 103 23.81 8.69 -5.20
C LYS A 103 24.72 9.84 -5.54
N GLU A 104 24.19 11.05 -5.64
CA GLU A 104 24.98 12.25 -5.90
C GLU A 104 25.70 12.69 -4.62
N ASP A 105 26.95 13.14 -4.77
CA ASP A 105 27.68 13.74 -3.65
C ASP A 105 27.16 15.15 -3.33
N GLU A 106 26.69 15.86 -4.35
CA GLU A 106 26.23 17.23 -4.27
C GLU A 106 24.94 17.44 -5.10
N LEU A 107 24.03 18.25 -4.56
CA LEU A 107 22.80 18.69 -5.25
C LEU A 107 22.70 20.22 -5.19
N ALA A 108 22.19 20.82 -6.27
CA ALA A 108 21.82 22.23 -6.33
C ALA A 108 20.33 22.33 -6.69
N LEU A 109 19.52 22.87 -5.77
CA LEU A 109 18.08 23.00 -5.94
C LEU A 109 17.71 24.46 -6.18
N LEU A 110 17.04 24.77 -7.29
CA LEU A 110 16.48 26.09 -7.56
C LEU A 110 14.99 26.10 -7.19
N CYS A 111 14.63 27.01 -6.31
CA CYS A 111 13.24 27.30 -5.95
C CYS A 111 12.71 28.46 -6.81
N GLY A 112 11.76 28.15 -7.69
CA GLY A 112 11.07 29.21 -8.43
C GLY A 112 10.03 29.91 -7.58
N HIS A 113 9.65 31.10 -8.00
CA HIS A 113 8.60 31.92 -7.39
C HIS A 113 7.84 32.71 -8.47
N TYR A 114 6.78 33.43 -8.10
CA TYR A 114 5.94 34.20 -9.03
C TYR A 114 5.33 33.33 -10.12
N GLU A 115 5.34 33.82 -11.41
CA GLU A 115 4.87 33.06 -12.58
C GLU A 115 5.93 32.07 -13.12
N GLY A 116 7.13 32.10 -12.56
CA GLY A 116 8.25 31.21 -12.91
C GLY A 116 9.59 31.93 -13.05
N VAL A 117 10.50 31.27 -13.70
CA VAL A 117 11.90 31.68 -13.89
C VAL A 117 12.14 31.96 -15.36
N ASP A 118 12.94 32.98 -15.67
CA ASP A 118 13.38 33.28 -17.04
C ASP A 118 14.03 32.04 -17.67
N GLN A 119 13.50 31.60 -18.79
CA GLN A 119 13.92 30.36 -19.45
C GLN A 119 15.42 30.34 -19.76
N ARG A 120 16.01 31.50 -20.08
CA ARG A 120 17.45 31.60 -20.36
C ARG A 120 18.32 31.23 -19.16
N ALA A 121 17.85 31.46 -17.93
CA ALA A 121 18.55 31.00 -16.74
C ALA A 121 18.43 29.48 -16.62
N LEU A 122 17.24 28.93 -16.81
CA LEU A 122 17.01 27.47 -16.73
C LEU A 122 17.86 26.74 -17.79
N ASP A 123 17.86 27.21 -19.03
CA ASP A 123 18.63 26.60 -20.11
C ASP A 123 20.16 26.63 -19.85
N ALA A 124 20.63 27.64 -19.10
CA ALA A 124 22.05 27.80 -18.85
C ALA A 124 22.57 26.99 -17.67
N VAL A 125 21.76 26.78 -16.59
CA VAL A 125 22.29 26.26 -15.33
C VAL A 125 21.50 25.07 -14.75
N ILE A 126 20.40 24.60 -15.35
CA ILE A 126 19.58 23.52 -14.82
C ILE A 126 19.76 22.25 -15.67
N ASP A 127 19.94 21.12 -15.03
CA ASP A 127 20.05 19.81 -15.68
C ASP A 127 18.68 19.16 -15.86
N GLU A 128 17.76 19.32 -14.86
CA GLU A 128 16.42 18.77 -14.92
C GLU A 128 15.40 19.57 -14.10
N GLU A 129 14.12 19.45 -14.47
CA GLU A 129 13.00 19.94 -13.68
C GLU A 129 12.33 18.77 -12.95
N LEU A 130 12.00 18.96 -11.66
CA LEU A 130 11.27 17.99 -10.86
C LEU A 130 9.97 18.57 -10.29
N SER A 131 8.91 17.80 -10.37
CA SER A 131 7.61 18.09 -9.78
C SER A 131 7.35 17.17 -8.60
N ILE A 132 6.85 17.70 -7.47
CA ILE A 132 6.44 16.89 -6.32
C ILE A 132 4.97 16.43 -6.40
N GLY A 133 4.26 16.75 -7.48
CA GLY A 133 2.88 16.34 -7.69
C GLY A 133 2.13 17.28 -8.64
N ASP A 134 0.96 16.85 -9.08
CA ASP A 134 0.12 17.55 -10.06
C ASP A 134 -0.72 18.65 -9.38
N TYR A 135 -0.06 19.63 -8.79
CA TYR A 135 -0.65 20.80 -8.16
C TYR A 135 0.35 21.97 -8.20
N VAL A 136 -0.15 23.18 -8.07
CA VAL A 136 0.67 24.40 -8.09
C VAL A 136 0.84 24.94 -6.67
N LEU A 137 2.08 25.29 -6.33
CA LEU A 137 2.47 25.94 -5.09
C LEU A 137 2.85 27.41 -5.35
N THR A 138 2.93 28.19 -4.28
CA THR A 138 3.36 29.60 -4.36
C THR A 138 4.85 29.78 -4.63
N GLY A 139 5.65 28.73 -4.40
CA GLY A 139 7.11 28.72 -4.62
C GLY A 139 7.68 27.31 -4.55
N GLY A 140 8.96 27.16 -4.89
CA GLY A 140 9.67 25.88 -4.93
C GLY A 140 10.17 25.39 -3.56
N GLU A 141 10.09 26.20 -2.50
CA GLU A 141 10.70 25.92 -1.19
C GLU A 141 10.17 24.64 -0.54
N LEU A 142 8.85 24.43 -0.58
CA LEU A 142 8.26 23.20 -0.07
C LEU A 142 8.67 21.98 -0.90
N GLY A 143 8.78 22.13 -2.23
CA GLY A 143 9.32 21.11 -3.11
C GLY A 143 10.76 20.74 -2.76
N ALA A 144 11.60 21.74 -2.51
CA ALA A 144 12.98 21.52 -2.07
C ALA A 144 13.04 20.77 -0.74
N LEU A 145 12.21 21.12 0.24
CA LEU A 145 12.13 20.39 1.51
C LEU A 145 11.72 18.92 1.34
N VAL A 146 10.75 18.64 0.47
CA VAL A 146 10.35 17.27 0.16
C VAL A 146 11.50 16.46 -0.46
N VAL A 147 12.23 17.05 -1.42
CA VAL A 147 13.40 16.41 -2.04
C VAL A 147 14.49 16.18 -1.00
N ILE A 148 14.80 17.19 -0.18
CA ILE A 148 15.85 17.09 0.87
C ILE A 148 15.51 16.01 1.87
N ASP A 149 14.27 15.96 2.38
CA ASP A 149 13.86 14.95 3.37
C ASP A 149 13.92 13.54 2.78
N ALA A 150 13.34 13.35 1.58
CA ALA A 150 13.32 12.06 0.92
C ALA A 150 14.74 11.54 0.62
N VAL A 151 15.63 12.38 0.12
CA VAL A 151 17.01 12.03 -0.21
C VAL A 151 17.85 11.79 1.06
N ALA A 152 17.69 12.65 2.07
CA ALA A 152 18.43 12.55 3.32
C ALA A 152 18.21 11.21 4.05
N ARG A 153 17.00 10.66 3.98
CA ARG A 153 16.65 9.34 4.55
C ARG A 153 17.48 8.19 3.98
N LEU A 154 17.98 8.33 2.75
CA LEU A 154 18.80 7.32 2.07
C LEU A 154 20.31 7.54 2.30
N VAL A 155 20.71 8.65 2.94
CA VAL A 155 22.11 8.86 3.30
C VAL A 155 22.47 7.98 4.49
N PRO A 156 23.55 7.15 4.40
CA PRO A 156 23.95 6.25 5.48
C PRO A 156 24.11 6.97 6.82
N GLY A 157 23.53 6.42 7.86
CA GLY A 157 23.62 6.95 9.23
C GLY A 157 22.59 8.02 9.58
N VAL A 158 21.75 8.50 8.64
CA VAL A 158 20.69 9.48 8.92
C VAL A 158 19.54 8.84 9.68
N LEU A 159 19.10 7.64 9.26
CA LEU A 159 18.13 6.84 10.01
C LEU A 159 18.87 5.97 11.05
N GLY A 160 18.22 5.75 12.19
CA GLY A 160 18.82 5.01 13.31
C GLY A 160 18.95 3.49 13.11
N SER A 161 18.35 2.94 12.06
CA SER A 161 18.43 1.54 11.67
C SER A 161 18.63 1.45 10.15
N GLU A 162 19.62 0.70 9.72
CA GLU A 162 19.86 0.43 8.28
C GLU A 162 18.78 -0.45 7.67
N GLU A 163 18.05 -1.22 8.49
CA GLU A 163 16.95 -2.08 8.05
C GLU A 163 15.62 -1.31 7.88
N SER A 164 15.53 -0.09 8.43
CA SER A 164 14.28 0.69 8.40
C SER A 164 13.78 1.03 6.99
N PRO A 165 14.65 1.36 6.00
CA PRO A 165 14.18 1.68 4.64
C PRO A 165 13.76 0.46 3.82
N GLU A 166 14.21 -0.76 4.16
CA GLU A 166 13.98 -1.94 3.32
C GLU A 166 12.50 -2.39 3.28
N ASP A 167 11.79 -2.22 4.39
CA ASP A 167 10.37 -2.61 4.52
C ASP A 167 9.39 -1.46 4.22
N GLU A 168 9.88 -0.26 3.89
CA GLU A 168 9.03 0.91 3.64
C GLU A 168 8.32 0.83 2.27
N SER A 169 7.22 1.60 2.17
CA SER A 169 6.48 1.73 0.90
C SER A 169 7.39 2.13 -0.25
N PHE A 170 7.18 1.50 -1.40
CA PHE A 170 7.88 1.70 -2.67
C PHE A 170 9.27 1.08 -2.80
N THR A 171 10.01 0.84 -1.73
CA THR A 171 11.35 0.22 -1.78
C THR A 171 11.32 -1.16 -2.42
N THR A 172 10.33 -1.97 -2.04
CA THR A 172 10.07 -3.30 -2.66
C THR A 172 9.05 -3.24 -3.80
N GLY A 173 8.66 -2.05 -4.26
CA GLY A 173 7.61 -1.85 -5.26
C GLY A 173 6.19 -2.04 -4.74
N LEU A 174 6.00 -2.20 -3.42
CA LEU A 174 4.71 -2.37 -2.78
C LEU A 174 4.46 -1.25 -1.76
N LEU A 175 3.22 -1.14 -1.29
CA LEU A 175 2.91 -0.38 -0.08
C LEU A 175 3.28 -1.19 1.16
N GLU A 176 3.72 -0.49 2.20
CA GLU A 176 4.01 -1.06 3.50
C GLU A 176 2.74 -1.65 4.14
N TYR A 177 2.92 -2.72 4.93
CA TYR A 177 1.87 -3.35 5.72
C TYR A 177 1.43 -2.48 6.91
N PRO A 178 0.23 -2.70 7.49
CA PRO A 178 -0.26 -1.94 8.64
C PRO A 178 0.61 -2.18 9.89
N GLN A 179 0.98 -1.10 10.55
CA GLN A 179 1.76 -1.14 11.80
C GLN A 179 0.85 -1.11 13.02
N TYR A 180 1.22 -1.87 14.07
CA TYR A 180 0.52 -1.93 15.34
C TYR A 180 1.48 -1.69 16.51
N THR A 181 0.98 -1.03 17.55
CA THR A 181 1.73 -0.78 18.79
C THR A 181 0.90 -1.15 20.03
N ARG A 182 1.48 -1.03 21.20
CA ARG A 182 0.83 -1.29 22.49
C ARG A 182 -0.26 -0.25 22.80
N PRO A 183 -1.35 -0.64 23.46
CA PRO A 183 -1.66 -1.99 24.00
C PRO A 183 -2.19 -2.95 22.92
N ALA A 184 -2.15 -4.27 23.21
CA ALA A 184 -2.62 -5.32 22.29
C ALA A 184 -4.13 -5.26 21.98
N GLU A 185 -4.91 -4.57 22.83
CA GLU A 185 -6.32 -4.27 22.59
C GLU A 185 -6.59 -2.81 22.94
N PHE A 186 -7.20 -2.08 22.01
CA PHE A 186 -7.56 -0.68 22.20
C PHE A 186 -8.99 -0.44 21.70
N ARG A 187 -9.89 -0.01 22.59
CA ARG A 187 -11.31 0.27 22.30
C ARG A 187 -12.03 -0.89 21.57
N GLY A 188 -11.73 -2.12 21.96
CA GLY A 188 -12.32 -3.32 21.36
C GLY A 188 -11.65 -3.82 20.08
N ALA A 189 -10.73 -3.04 19.49
CA ALA A 189 -9.92 -3.47 18.36
C ALA A 189 -8.64 -4.17 18.86
N LYS A 190 -8.34 -5.34 18.30
CA LYS A 190 -7.19 -6.16 18.70
C LYS A 190 -6.09 -6.15 17.65
N VAL A 191 -4.86 -6.22 18.11
CA VAL A 191 -3.71 -6.54 17.25
C VAL A 191 -3.87 -7.96 16.72
N PRO A 192 -3.59 -8.22 15.43
CA PRO A 192 -3.63 -9.57 14.87
C PRO A 192 -2.78 -10.56 15.69
N ASP A 193 -3.35 -11.73 16.01
CA ASP A 193 -2.71 -12.73 16.89
C ASP A 193 -1.35 -13.19 16.36
N VAL A 194 -1.16 -13.20 15.03
CA VAL A 194 0.12 -13.56 14.41
C VAL A 194 1.26 -12.65 14.85
N LEU A 195 0.98 -11.37 15.09
CA LEU A 195 1.98 -10.41 15.56
C LEU A 195 2.34 -10.58 17.02
N LEU A 196 1.51 -11.31 17.80
CA LEU A 196 1.72 -11.62 19.21
C LEU A 196 2.37 -12.99 19.40
N GLY A 197 2.40 -13.82 18.35
CA GLY A 197 2.80 -15.24 18.43
C GLY A 197 4.32 -15.51 18.44
N GLY A 198 5.17 -14.52 18.16
CA GLY A 198 6.64 -14.64 18.20
C GLY A 198 7.28 -15.45 17.06
N SER A 199 6.51 -16.02 16.13
CA SER A 199 7.04 -16.70 14.94
C SER A 199 7.43 -15.69 13.87
N HIS A 200 8.73 -15.46 13.67
CA HIS A 200 9.22 -14.52 12.66
C HIS A 200 8.77 -14.89 11.24
N ALA A 201 8.71 -16.18 10.91
CA ALA A 201 8.27 -16.63 9.59
C ALA A 201 6.79 -16.32 9.34
N ASP A 202 5.92 -16.55 10.33
CA ASP A 202 4.49 -16.23 10.21
C ASP A 202 4.24 -14.73 10.16
N ILE A 203 5.01 -13.96 10.93
CA ILE A 203 4.97 -12.50 10.92
C ILE A 203 5.38 -11.96 9.54
N ALA A 204 6.50 -12.46 8.97
CA ALA A 204 6.97 -12.07 7.64
C ALA A 204 5.94 -12.42 6.55
N ALA A 205 5.37 -13.62 6.59
CA ALA A 205 4.32 -14.04 5.66
C ALA A 205 3.08 -13.15 5.77
N TRP A 206 2.64 -12.84 6.99
CA TRP A 206 1.51 -11.93 7.23
C TRP A 206 1.79 -10.51 6.70
N ARG A 207 2.97 -9.95 7.01
CA ARG A 207 3.38 -8.64 6.50
C ARG A 207 3.36 -8.58 4.97
N ARG A 208 3.91 -9.61 4.32
CA ARG A 208 3.90 -9.71 2.86
C ARG A 208 2.47 -9.79 2.29
N GLU A 209 1.60 -10.58 2.91
CA GLU A 209 0.18 -10.66 2.53
C GLU A 209 -0.52 -9.30 2.66
N GLN A 210 -0.30 -8.59 3.78
CA GLN A 210 -0.90 -7.27 4.00
C GLN A 210 -0.39 -6.24 3.00
N SER A 211 0.90 -6.22 2.69
CA SER A 211 1.48 -5.34 1.67
C SER A 211 0.85 -5.58 0.29
N LEU A 212 0.72 -6.83 -0.12
CA LEU A 212 0.08 -7.20 -1.39
C LEU A 212 -1.40 -6.82 -1.42
N ALA A 213 -2.13 -7.09 -0.33
CA ALA A 213 -3.54 -6.76 -0.22
C ALA A 213 -3.78 -5.24 -0.27
N LEU A 214 -2.98 -4.47 0.47
CA LEU A 214 -3.06 -3.02 0.53
C LEU A 214 -2.68 -2.39 -0.82
N THR A 215 -1.63 -2.90 -1.46
CA THR A 215 -1.20 -2.44 -2.79
C THR A 215 -2.27 -2.73 -3.84
N LEU A 216 -2.83 -3.93 -3.84
CA LEU A 216 -3.95 -4.28 -4.73
C LEU A 216 -5.16 -3.37 -4.53
N GLU A 217 -5.38 -2.89 -3.31
CA GLU A 217 -6.51 -2.03 -2.97
C GLU A 217 -6.30 -0.58 -3.38
N ARG A 218 -5.13 -0.02 -3.06
CA ARG A 218 -4.91 1.42 -3.12
C ARG A 218 -4.08 1.87 -4.30
N ARG A 219 -3.16 1.01 -4.74
CA ARG A 219 -2.19 1.33 -5.78
C ARG A 219 -1.92 0.11 -6.69
N PRO A 220 -2.99 -0.43 -7.34
CA PRO A 220 -2.88 -1.66 -8.14
C PRO A 220 -1.87 -1.56 -9.29
N GLU A 221 -1.60 -0.36 -9.80
CA GLU A 221 -0.60 -0.12 -10.84
C GLU A 221 0.84 -0.47 -10.40
N LEU A 222 1.15 -0.39 -9.10
CA LEU A 222 2.46 -0.78 -8.58
C LEU A 222 2.73 -2.28 -8.79
N LEU A 223 1.69 -3.11 -8.79
CA LEU A 223 1.82 -4.56 -9.00
C LEU A 223 2.29 -4.93 -10.41
N GLU A 224 2.18 -4.01 -11.38
CA GLU A 224 2.61 -4.23 -12.76
C GLU A 224 4.16 -4.26 -12.86
N THR A 225 4.84 -3.52 -11.98
CA THR A 225 6.29 -3.36 -12.00
C THR A 225 7.00 -3.96 -10.79
N ALA A 226 6.24 -4.31 -9.72
CA ALA A 226 6.81 -4.90 -8.51
C ALA A 226 7.48 -6.27 -8.79
N PRO A 227 8.60 -6.58 -8.13
CA PRO A 227 9.27 -7.88 -8.23
C PRO A 227 8.47 -8.94 -7.46
N LEU A 228 7.46 -9.52 -8.11
CA LEU A 228 6.58 -10.51 -7.52
C LEU A 228 7.13 -11.92 -7.70
N THR A 229 7.13 -12.72 -6.63
CA THR A 229 7.40 -14.16 -6.66
C THR A 229 6.18 -14.93 -7.16
N ASP A 230 6.35 -16.21 -7.49
CA ASP A 230 5.21 -17.08 -7.85
C ASP A 230 4.22 -17.23 -6.69
N ALA A 231 4.71 -17.26 -5.45
CA ALA A 231 3.87 -17.26 -4.25
C ALA A 231 3.05 -15.97 -4.12
N ASP A 232 3.64 -14.80 -4.41
CA ASP A 232 2.94 -13.52 -4.44
C ASP A 232 1.83 -13.50 -5.51
N ARG A 233 2.13 -14.03 -6.70
CA ARG A 233 1.14 -14.10 -7.80
C ARG A 233 -0.03 -15.00 -7.45
N ALA A 234 0.23 -16.15 -6.82
CA ALA A 234 -0.81 -17.04 -6.33
C ALA A 234 -1.67 -16.39 -5.24
N LEU A 235 -1.02 -15.67 -4.31
CA LEU A 235 -1.70 -14.94 -3.26
C LEU A 235 -2.56 -13.79 -3.81
N LEU A 236 -2.03 -13.02 -4.78
CA LEU A 236 -2.78 -11.95 -5.46
C LEU A 236 -4.00 -12.50 -6.22
N ALA A 237 -3.87 -13.64 -6.91
CA ALA A 237 -4.99 -14.29 -7.57
C ALA A 237 -6.09 -14.62 -6.55
N ARG A 238 -5.70 -15.20 -5.40
CA ARG A 238 -6.62 -15.50 -4.29
C ARG A 238 -7.29 -14.23 -3.72
N LEU A 239 -6.53 -13.14 -3.52
CA LEU A 239 -7.06 -11.87 -3.02
C LEU A 239 -8.04 -11.23 -4.00
N LYS A 240 -7.72 -11.24 -5.30
CA LYS A 240 -8.63 -10.77 -6.35
C LYS A 240 -9.92 -11.56 -6.35
N ARG A 241 -9.81 -12.89 -6.25
CA ARG A 241 -10.96 -13.77 -6.19
C ARG A 241 -11.82 -13.51 -4.96
N ALA A 242 -11.21 -13.31 -3.79
CA ALA A 242 -11.93 -12.96 -2.57
C ALA A 242 -12.76 -11.69 -2.77
N ARG A 243 -12.19 -10.63 -3.36
CA ARG A 243 -12.91 -9.38 -3.64
C ARG A 243 -14.08 -9.56 -4.60
N GLU A 244 -13.91 -10.36 -5.64
CA GLU A 244 -15.01 -10.67 -6.57
C GLU A 244 -16.17 -11.34 -5.86
N VAL A 245 -15.87 -12.32 -4.97
CA VAL A 245 -16.90 -13.02 -4.18
C VAL A 245 -17.57 -12.06 -3.20
N GLU A 246 -16.79 -11.27 -2.48
CA GLU A 246 -17.29 -10.30 -1.50
C GLU A 246 -18.18 -9.24 -2.17
N ALA A 247 -17.77 -8.69 -3.30
CA ALA A 247 -18.59 -7.73 -4.06
C ALA A 247 -19.94 -8.33 -4.50
N ARG A 248 -19.97 -9.62 -4.82
CA ARG A 248 -21.22 -10.31 -5.16
C ARG A 248 -22.10 -10.57 -3.94
N LEU A 249 -21.50 -10.90 -2.79
CA LEU A 249 -22.22 -11.04 -1.53
C LEU A 249 -22.84 -9.72 -1.11
N ASP A 250 -22.08 -8.62 -1.22
CA ASP A 250 -22.57 -7.26 -0.96
C ASP A 250 -23.74 -6.88 -1.89
N ALA A 251 -23.59 -7.13 -3.19
CA ALA A 251 -24.64 -6.87 -4.17
C ALA A 251 -25.93 -7.68 -3.91
N ALA A 252 -25.80 -8.82 -3.26
CA ALA A 252 -26.92 -9.65 -2.85
C ALA A 252 -27.50 -9.27 -1.47
N GLY A 253 -26.96 -8.24 -0.83
CA GLY A 253 -27.36 -7.79 0.52
C GLY A 253 -27.09 -8.82 1.60
N ALA A 254 -26.09 -9.70 1.41
CA ALA A 254 -25.74 -10.74 2.36
C ALA A 254 -24.73 -10.20 3.38
N GLY A 255 -25.01 -10.38 4.66
CA GLY A 255 -23.97 -10.26 5.69
C GLY A 255 -23.00 -11.44 5.55
N TYR A 256 -21.71 -11.17 5.57
CA TYR A 256 -20.68 -12.20 5.52
C TYR A 256 -19.47 -11.86 6.39
N GLU A 257 -18.75 -12.92 6.77
CA GLU A 257 -17.46 -12.84 7.43
C GLU A 257 -16.51 -13.79 6.72
N ARG A 258 -15.41 -13.27 6.17
CA ARG A 258 -14.35 -14.11 5.62
C ARG A 258 -13.60 -14.75 6.79
N LEU A 259 -13.54 -16.06 6.77
CA LEU A 259 -12.84 -16.82 7.78
C LEU A 259 -11.44 -17.14 7.26
N GLU A 260 -10.43 -16.69 7.97
CA GLU A 260 -9.05 -17.02 7.64
C GLU A 260 -8.84 -18.53 7.87
N MET A 261 -8.69 -19.26 6.78
CA MET A 261 -8.13 -20.59 6.83
C MET A 261 -6.61 -20.46 6.86
N ARG A 262 -6.03 -20.47 8.04
CA ARG A 262 -4.61 -20.82 8.12
C ARG A 262 -4.50 -22.26 7.62
N LEU A 263 -3.68 -22.46 6.60
CA LEU A 263 -3.27 -23.79 6.10
C LEU A 263 -2.50 -24.59 7.17
N ALA A 264 -2.34 -24.05 8.35
CA ALA A 264 -1.72 -24.68 9.52
C ALA A 264 -2.68 -25.66 10.16
N ASP A 265 -2.46 -26.88 9.90
CA ASP A 265 -2.57 -28.12 10.70
C ASP A 265 -3.80 -28.41 11.56
N ARG A 266 -4.69 -27.50 11.91
CA ARG A 266 -5.87 -27.76 12.76
C ARG A 266 -7.04 -26.83 12.47
N TRP A 267 -8.21 -27.39 12.34
CA TRP A 267 -9.45 -26.63 12.36
C TRP A 267 -9.54 -25.84 13.68
N PRO A 268 -9.89 -24.54 13.65
CA PRO A 268 -10.13 -23.77 14.86
C PRO A 268 -11.14 -24.48 15.75
N LYS A 269 -10.92 -24.46 17.05
CA LYS A 269 -11.84 -25.11 18.02
C LYS A 269 -13.27 -24.61 17.88
N GLU A 270 -13.39 -23.33 17.56
CA GLU A 270 -14.66 -22.63 17.34
C GLU A 270 -15.47 -23.26 16.20
N TRP A 271 -14.82 -23.74 15.16
CA TRP A 271 -15.44 -24.40 14.02
C TRP A 271 -15.99 -25.77 14.37
N LEU A 272 -15.18 -26.59 15.05
CA LEU A 272 -15.63 -27.87 15.54
C LEU A 272 -16.78 -27.68 16.51
N ASN A 273 -16.73 -26.66 17.35
CA ASN A 273 -17.78 -26.39 18.32
C ASN A 273 -19.08 -25.87 17.68
N ALA A 274 -18.98 -25.18 16.55
CA ALA A 274 -20.14 -24.62 15.85
C ALA A 274 -20.88 -25.67 14.99
N PHE A 275 -20.19 -26.70 14.50
CA PHE A 275 -20.73 -27.62 13.49
C PHE A 275 -20.73 -29.09 13.89
N VAL A 276 -20.01 -29.48 14.96
CA VAL A 276 -19.92 -30.88 15.39
C VAL A 276 -20.52 -30.99 16.77
N PRO A 277 -21.53 -31.87 16.95
CA PRO A 277 -22.09 -32.20 18.25
C PRO A 277 -20.98 -32.56 19.26
N GLU A 278 -21.16 -32.21 20.50
CA GLU A 278 -20.11 -32.29 21.53
C GLU A 278 -19.55 -33.72 21.69
N GLU A 279 -20.42 -34.71 21.61
CA GLU A 279 -20.09 -36.14 21.71
C GLU A 279 -19.14 -36.60 20.60
N ASN A 280 -19.17 -35.91 19.42
CA ASN A 280 -18.42 -36.32 18.24
C ASN A 280 -17.15 -35.47 18.00
N ARG A 281 -16.96 -34.39 18.77
CA ARG A 281 -15.82 -33.46 18.60
C ARG A 281 -14.46 -34.13 18.80
N LYS A 282 -14.39 -35.12 19.69
CA LYS A 282 -13.14 -35.86 19.95
C LYS A 282 -12.72 -36.72 18.76
N ALA A 283 -13.68 -37.37 18.12
CA ALA A 283 -13.44 -38.15 16.89
C ALA A 283 -13.07 -37.25 15.73
N ALA A 284 -13.79 -36.14 15.52
CA ALA A 284 -13.55 -35.16 14.51
C ALA A 284 -12.14 -34.52 14.64
N ARG A 285 -11.69 -34.18 15.83
CA ARG A 285 -10.35 -33.63 16.09
C ARG A 285 -9.20 -34.57 15.69
N LYS A 286 -9.39 -35.90 15.78
CA LYS A 286 -8.38 -36.87 15.36
C LYS A 286 -8.18 -36.97 13.86
N GLN A 287 -9.18 -36.55 13.08
CA GLN A 287 -9.18 -36.65 11.64
C GLN A 287 -8.74 -35.36 10.93
N CYS A 288 -8.68 -34.25 11.64
CA CYS A 288 -8.30 -32.94 11.13
C CYS A 288 -6.77 -32.77 11.14
N VAL A 289 -6.07 -33.33 10.17
CA VAL A 289 -4.61 -33.18 10.04
C VAL A 289 -4.24 -32.81 8.60
N SER A 290 -3.87 -31.56 8.38
CA SER A 290 -3.34 -30.95 7.16
C SER A 290 -4.34 -30.43 6.10
N GLY A 291 -3.96 -29.35 5.37
CA GLY A 291 -4.81 -28.56 4.48
C GLY A 291 -5.51 -29.33 3.35
N ARG A 292 -4.90 -30.39 2.78
CA ARG A 292 -5.56 -31.25 1.79
C ARG A 292 -6.66 -32.13 2.36
N ARG A 293 -6.79 -32.23 3.64
CA ARG A 293 -7.80 -33.05 4.34
C ARG A 293 -9.04 -32.27 4.76
N HIS A 294 -9.08 -30.98 4.54
CA HIS A 294 -10.26 -30.16 4.86
C HIS A 294 -11.48 -30.58 4.05
N VAL A 295 -11.30 -30.85 2.76
CA VAL A 295 -12.37 -31.39 1.91
C VAL A 295 -12.76 -32.78 2.40
N GLY A 296 -11.81 -33.63 2.74
CA GLY A 296 -12.06 -34.95 3.29
C GLY A 296 -12.79 -34.94 4.64
N PHE A 297 -12.50 -33.94 5.50
CA PHE A 297 -13.21 -33.79 6.77
C PHE A 297 -14.64 -33.34 6.58
N LEU A 298 -14.91 -32.34 5.75
CA LEU A 298 -16.27 -31.93 5.42
C LEU A 298 -17.04 -33.08 4.80
N TRP A 299 -16.39 -33.86 3.94
CA TRP A 299 -16.96 -35.08 3.38
C TRP A 299 -17.27 -36.14 4.44
N GLN A 300 -16.36 -36.39 5.39
CA GLN A 300 -16.59 -37.36 6.48
C GLN A 300 -17.64 -36.87 7.48
N ALA A 301 -17.62 -35.59 7.83
CA ALA A 301 -18.66 -35.00 8.67
C ALA A 301 -20.05 -35.13 7.99
N PHE A 302 -20.09 -34.98 6.70
CA PHE A 302 -21.25 -35.18 5.85
C PHE A 302 -21.73 -36.63 5.84
N THR A 303 -20.83 -37.58 5.60
CA THR A 303 -21.15 -39.02 5.58
C THR A 303 -21.51 -39.59 6.97
N MET A 304 -21.06 -38.96 8.05
CA MET A 304 -21.42 -39.32 9.41
C MET A 304 -22.72 -38.67 9.90
N GLY A 305 -23.44 -37.97 9.04
CA GLY A 305 -24.74 -37.36 9.37
C GLY A 305 -24.65 -36.07 10.20
N PHE A 306 -23.47 -35.51 10.40
CA PHE A 306 -23.29 -34.21 11.08
C PHE A 306 -23.63 -33.02 10.19
N ILE A 307 -23.62 -33.27 8.89
CA ILE A 307 -24.04 -32.37 7.83
C ILE A 307 -25.03 -33.13 6.98
N PRO A 308 -26.12 -32.52 6.56
CA PRO A 308 -27.15 -33.21 5.78
C PRO A 308 -26.59 -33.78 4.50
N GLN A 309 -27.06 -35.00 4.14
CA GLN A 309 -26.57 -35.76 3.00
C GLN A 309 -26.92 -35.08 1.66
N TYR A 310 -25.97 -35.14 0.76
CA TYR A 310 -26.07 -34.71 -0.62
C TYR A 310 -25.97 -35.91 -1.56
N GLU A 311 -26.57 -35.84 -2.75
CA GLU A 311 -26.37 -36.88 -3.74
C GLU A 311 -24.90 -36.93 -4.18
N GLN A 312 -24.30 -38.10 -4.12
CA GLN A 312 -22.86 -38.35 -4.16
C GLN A 312 -22.13 -37.89 -5.44
N GLY A 313 -22.84 -37.59 -6.51
CA GLY A 313 -22.23 -37.21 -7.79
C GLY A 313 -21.68 -35.81 -7.89
N ASP A 314 -22.24 -34.86 -7.17
CA ASP A 314 -21.99 -33.43 -7.36
C ASP A 314 -21.07 -32.81 -6.29
N ALA A 315 -20.97 -33.47 -5.13
CA ALA A 315 -20.24 -32.96 -3.99
C ALA A 315 -18.70 -33.01 -4.11
N ALA A 316 -18.19 -33.88 -4.97
CA ALA A 316 -16.75 -34.12 -5.10
C ALA A 316 -16.01 -33.04 -5.87
N ARG A 317 -16.68 -32.08 -6.45
CA ARG A 317 -16.06 -31.24 -7.47
C ARG A 317 -15.92 -29.76 -7.14
N ASN A 318 -16.78 -29.08 -6.35
CA ASN A 318 -16.65 -27.62 -6.46
C ASN A 318 -17.04 -26.69 -5.30
N ALA A 319 -17.98 -26.93 -4.43
CA ALA A 319 -18.21 -26.07 -3.28
C ALA A 319 -19.13 -26.71 -2.23
N TRP A 320 -18.84 -26.44 -0.99
CA TRP A 320 -19.58 -27.00 0.13
C TRP A 320 -20.33 -25.89 0.86
N ARG A 321 -21.57 -26.14 1.18
CA ARG A 321 -22.37 -25.27 2.02
C ARG A 321 -22.88 -26.04 3.22
N VAL A 322 -22.60 -25.47 4.39
CA VAL A 322 -23.15 -25.95 5.66
C VAL A 322 -24.07 -24.87 6.19
N SER A 323 -25.31 -25.19 6.45
CA SER A 323 -26.25 -24.26 7.08
C SER A 323 -26.56 -24.69 8.50
N ALA A 324 -26.33 -23.81 9.45
CA ALA A 324 -27.08 -23.76 10.69
C ALA A 324 -28.34 -22.89 10.47
N PRO A 325 -29.40 -22.98 11.29
CA PRO A 325 -30.67 -22.28 11.04
C PRO A 325 -30.57 -20.77 10.75
N GLU A 326 -29.46 -20.15 11.13
CA GLU A 326 -29.22 -18.70 10.99
C GLU A 326 -27.91 -18.36 10.27
N LYS A 327 -27.10 -19.35 9.88
CA LYS A 327 -25.76 -19.14 9.34
C LYS A 327 -25.44 -20.15 8.26
N ALA A 328 -24.82 -19.72 7.18
CA ALA A 328 -24.32 -20.56 6.11
C ALA A 328 -22.81 -20.43 5.95
N LEU A 329 -22.13 -21.50 5.57
CA LEU A 329 -20.75 -21.50 5.16
C LEU A 329 -20.64 -21.65 3.65
N LEU A 330 -19.86 -20.78 3.02
CA LEU A 330 -19.47 -20.88 1.63
C LEU A 330 -17.98 -21.21 1.58
N TYR A 331 -17.65 -22.36 1.02
CA TYR A 331 -16.28 -22.78 0.81
C TYR A 331 -15.98 -22.89 -0.68
N LEU A 332 -14.90 -22.25 -1.11
CA LEU A 332 -14.37 -22.29 -2.47
C LEU A 332 -13.01 -23.02 -2.41
N PRO A 333 -12.99 -24.33 -2.65
CA PRO A 333 -11.82 -25.17 -2.44
C PRO A 333 -10.63 -24.83 -3.34
N GLU A 334 -10.90 -24.41 -4.58
CA GLU A 334 -9.86 -24.03 -5.54
C GLU A 334 -9.08 -22.81 -5.09
N ASP A 335 -9.76 -21.86 -4.46
CA ASP A 335 -9.18 -20.60 -3.97
C ASP A 335 -8.82 -20.67 -2.48
N GLY A 336 -9.20 -21.73 -1.77
CA GLY A 336 -9.05 -21.85 -0.32
C GLY A 336 -9.80 -20.79 0.46
N LEU A 337 -10.88 -20.25 -0.09
CA LEU A 337 -11.69 -19.19 0.52
C LEU A 337 -12.88 -19.80 1.26
N LEU A 338 -13.16 -19.25 2.43
CA LEU A 338 -14.27 -19.67 3.27
C LEU A 338 -14.97 -18.45 3.87
N TYR A 339 -16.29 -18.43 3.74
CA TYR A 339 -17.12 -17.36 4.27
C TYR A 339 -18.21 -17.93 5.19
N ARG A 340 -18.40 -17.25 6.32
CA ARG A 340 -19.64 -17.37 7.10
C ARG A 340 -20.60 -16.32 6.58
N ILE A 341 -21.77 -16.78 6.09
CA ILE A 341 -22.82 -15.90 5.59
C ILE A 341 -23.89 -15.81 6.68
N ALA A 342 -24.16 -14.59 7.14
CA ALA A 342 -25.28 -14.31 8.03
C ALA A 342 -26.55 -14.12 7.22
N GLY A 343 -27.69 -14.60 7.70
CA GLY A 343 -28.98 -14.47 7.04
C GLY A 343 -29.34 -13.03 6.74
N GLY A 344 -29.65 -12.73 5.49
CA GLY A 344 -30.32 -11.50 5.09
C GLY A 344 -31.82 -11.60 5.40
N THR A 345 -32.46 -10.48 5.63
CA THR A 345 -33.88 -10.34 6.02
C THR A 345 -34.83 -10.35 4.83
N GLY A 346 -34.60 -11.13 3.79
CA GLY A 346 -35.47 -11.16 2.61
C GLY A 346 -35.96 -12.57 2.27
N PRO A 347 -37.17 -12.72 1.72
CA PRO A 347 -37.72 -14.02 1.27
C PRO A 347 -36.90 -14.69 0.17
N ASP A 348 -35.98 -13.95 -0.50
CA ASP A 348 -35.15 -14.41 -1.59
C ASP A 348 -33.67 -14.64 -1.21
N PHE A 349 -33.38 -14.74 0.07
CA PHE A 349 -32.07 -15.15 0.55
C PHE A 349 -31.77 -16.59 0.12
N GLY A 350 -31.47 -16.79 -1.14
CA GLY A 350 -31.36 -18.12 -1.61
C GLY A 350 -30.66 -18.39 -2.92
N ALA A 351 -30.56 -17.45 -3.80
CA ALA A 351 -29.96 -17.72 -5.09
C ALA A 351 -28.70 -16.83 -5.26
N PHE A 352 -27.56 -17.31 -4.78
CA PHE A 352 -26.28 -16.74 -5.22
C PHE A 352 -25.85 -17.49 -6.47
N ILE A 353 -25.83 -16.81 -7.60
CA ILE A 353 -25.19 -17.31 -8.79
C ILE A 353 -23.76 -16.78 -8.80
N LEU A 354 -22.82 -17.63 -8.46
CA LEU A 354 -21.40 -17.37 -8.69
C LEU A 354 -21.08 -17.93 -10.07
N ALA A 355 -20.99 -17.07 -11.09
CA ALA A 355 -20.50 -17.46 -12.40
C ALA A 355 -18.97 -17.37 -12.39
N ASP A 356 -18.28 -18.45 -12.70
CA ASP A 356 -16.85 -18.52 -12.81
C ASP A 356 -16.48 -19.43 -13.97
N GLU A 357 -15.72 -18.93 -14.96
CA GLU A 357 -15.14 -19.67 -16.09
C GLU A 357 -16.02 -20.77 -16.68
N GLY A 358 -17.29 -20.46 -16.90
CA GLY A 358 -18.27 -21.40 -17.43
C GLY A 358 -18.91 -22.34 -16.42
N LEU A 359 -18.66 -22.19 -15.14
CA LEU A 359 -19.32 -22.88 -14.03
C LEU A 359 -20.33 -21.95 -13.37
N THR A 360 -21.60 -22.24 -13.45
CA THR A 360 -22.65 -21.56 -12.69
C THR A 360 -22.83 -22.28 -11.37
N ARG A 361 -22.47 -21.64 -10.27
CA ARG A 361 -22.68 -22.16 -8.91
C ARG A 361 -23.99 -21.58 -8.39
N THR A 362 -25.04 -22.35 -8.36
CA THR A 362 -26.34 -21.93 -7.84
C THR A 362 -26.52 -22.43 -6.42
N PHE A 363 -26.69 -21.51 -5.48
CA PHE A 363 -27.12 -21.85 -4.14
C PHE A 363 -28.63 -21.96 -4.12
N VAL A 364 -29.14 -23.17 -4.06
CA VAL A 364 -30.60 -23.41 -4.01
C VAL A 364 -31.06 -23.30 -2.57
N ARG A 365 -32.07 -22.50 -2.34
CA ARG A 365 -32.77 -22.39 -1.07
C ARG A 365 -33.23 -23.79 -0.64
N ALA A 366 -32.74 -24.25 0.47
CA ALA A 366 -33.45 -25.26 1.20
C ALA A 366 -34.43 -24.53 2.08
N SER A 367 -35.65 -24.80 1.78
CA SER A 367 -36.88 -24.63 2.52
C SER A 367 -36.86 -23.84 3.85
N ARG A 368 -37.98 -23.47 4.28
CA ARG A 368 -38.39 -22.67 5.46
C ARG A 368 -37.80 -23.21 6.78
N PRO A 369 -37.73 -22.42 7.85
CA PRO A 369 -37.34 -22.90 9.17
C PRO A 369 -38.12 -24.18 9.53
N GLY A 370 -37.40 -25.30 9.67
CA GLY A 370 -38.01 -26.62 9.96
C GLY A 370 -37.92 -27.63 8.83
N GLU A 371 -37.55 -27.26 7.61
CA GLU A 371 -37.52 -28.17 6.45
C GLU A 371 -36.07 -28.35 5.93
N GLY A 372 -35.22 -29.01 6.63
CA GLY A 372 -33.91 -29.49 6.19
C GLY A 372 -32.94 -28.44 5.62
N PRO A 373 -31.74 -28.84 5.34
CA PRO A 373 -30.63 -27.92 5.12
C PRO A 373 -30.50 -27.43 3.67
N TRP A 374 -29.69 -26.40 3.53
CA TRP A 374 -29.37 -25.76 2.27
C TRP A 374 -28.29 -26.48 1.49
N PHE A 375 -28.43 -26.56 0.17
CA PHE A 375 -27.47 -27.23 -0.69
C PHE A 375 -27.02 -26.28 -1.81
N ALA A 376 -25.72 -26.30 -2.14
CA ALA A 376 -25.23 -25.69 -3.36
C ALA A 376 -25.31 -26.70 -4.50
N LYS A 377 -26.08 -26.41 -5.54
CA LYS A 377 -26.02 -27.15 -6.79
C LYS A 377 -25.02 -26.43 -7.70
N ILE A 378 -24.06 -27.17 -8.19
CA ILE A 378 -23.12 -26.71 -9.18
C ILE A 378 -23.54 -27.34 -10.48
N SER A 379 -23.90 -26.53 -11.46
CA SER A 379 -24.13 -26.95 -12.83
C SER A 379 -23.00 -26.39 -13.70
N LYS A 380 -22.48 -27.26 -14.58
CA LYS A 380 -21.61 -26.81 -15.67
C LYS A 380 -22.40 -26.04 -16.66
#